data_d8769593f3585f5d23ebcfc69144560b
#
_entry.id   d8769593f3585f5d23ebcfc69144560b
#
_cell.length_a   1.000
_cell.length_b   1.000
_cell.length_c   1.000
_cell.angle_alpha   90.00
_cell.angle_beta   90.00
_cell.angle_gamma   90.00
#
_symmetry.space_group_name_H-M   'P 1'
#
loop_
_entity.id
_entity.type
_entity.pdbx_description
1 polymer ?
#
loop_
_entity_poly.entity_id
_entity_poly.type
_entity_poly.pdbx_seq_one_letter_code
_entity_poly.pdbx_strand_id
1 'polypeptide(L)'
;MKYQNIRVGHFISRPNRFIAKIEIEGAEETVHVKNTGRCAELLVPGAEVYVQDSQQEAEGWLSDNELLQGEMQMAVSSKSTNIGKKRKTRWDLIAVRKGDRLINMDSQIPNKIVKEWLEQEKWTHNLHNQSDRIHGITKIQPEYTYGKSRIDLYVEAQDRKILIEVKGVTLEENGVVRFPDAPSERAVKHVHELKEALKEGYECYVFFVIQMSGVRYFTPNMDTHPEFKEALKEAAEAGVHVVAYDCSVREDEIRIQDPVPVILENPELYELSQVLVPWYQKARRDLPWRHTTDPYRIWVSEIMLQQTRVEAVKRYYARFMEALPNVNALANVEEDKLLKLWEGLGYYNRVRNMQKAARQIMVDYNGTFPKTYEEIQSLTGIGNYTA
;
A
#
# COMPACT_ATOMS: atom_id res chain seq x y z
N MET A 1 3.15 -21.40 1.80
CA MET A 1 4.36 -22.11 1.27
C MET A 1 5.23 -22.57 2.41
N LYS A 2 5.62 -23.87 2.43
CA LYS A 2 6.49 -24.46 3.45
C LYS A 2 7.82 -24.90 2.84
N TYR A 3 8.89 -24.73 3.60
CA TYR A 3 10.22 -25.27 3.30
C TYR A 3 10.45 -26.55 4.11
N GLN A 4 11.31 -27.41 3.61
CA GLN A 4 11.66 -28.64 4.29
C GLN A 4 13.17 -28.68 4.61
N ASN A 5 13.57 -29.46 5.61
CA ASN A 5 14.97 -29.70 5.93
C ASN A 5 15.77 -28.40 6.20
N ILE A 6 15.20 -27.51 7.02
CA ILE A 6 15.82 -26.24 7.38
C ILE A 6 16.90 -26.46 8.45
N ARG A 7 18.02 -25.74 8.29
CA ARG A 7 19.10 -25.61 9.28
C ARG A 7 19.33 -24.15 9.60
N VAL A 8 19.77 -23.91 10.81
CA VAL A 8 20.23 -22.59 11.28
C VAL A 8 21.73 -22.49 11.10
N GLY A 9 22.19 -21.33 10.67
CA GLY A 9 23.60 -21.01 10.57
C GLY A 9 23.86 -19.53 10.84
N HIS A 10 25.13 -19.12 10.77
CA HIS A 10 25.54 -17.75 10.95
C HIS A 10 26.25 -17.24 9.69
N PHE A 11 25.82 -16.07 9.22
CA PHE A 11 26.40 -15.47 8.01
C PHE A 11 27.85 -15.04 8.27
N ILE A 12 28.75 -15.41 7.36
CA ILE A 12 30.18 -15.02 7.40
C ILE A 12 30.44 -13.93 6.36
N SER A 13 30.16 -14.20 5.06
CA SER A 13 30.46 -13.28 3.99
C SER A 13 29.64 -13.57 2.72
N ARG A 14 29.58 -12.60 1.81
CA ARG A 14 28.93 -12.72 0.52
C ARG A 14 29.92 -12.41 -0.62
N PRO A 15 30.68 -13.40 -1.11
CA PRO A 15 31.67 -13.22 -2.15
C PRO A 15 31.11 -12.65 -3.48
N ASN A 16 29.85 -12.97 -3.79
CA ASN A 16 29.13 -12.43 -4.93
C ASN A 16 27.62 -12.51 -4.70
N ARG A 17 26.82 -11.96 -5.62
CA ARG A 17 25.36 -11.88 -5.47
C ARG A 17 24.60 -13.22 -5.39
N PHE A 18 25.24 -14.32 -5.76
CA PHE A 18 24.62 -15.64 -5.82
C PHE A 18 25.13 -16.60 -4.72
N ILE A 19 26.24 -16.27 -4.06
CA ILE A 19 26.93 -17.13 -3.11
C ILE A 19 27.15 -16.40 -1.79
N ALA A 20 26.85 -17.07 -0.71
CA ALA A 20 27.25 -16.67 0.65
C ALA A 20 28.07 -17.79 1.33
N LYS A 21 28.88 -17.40 2.30
CA LYS A 21 29.57 -18.26 3.25
C LYS A 21 28.86 -18.15 4.58
N ILE A 22 28.51 -19.30 5.13
CA ILE A 22 27.84 -19.38 6.45
C ILE A 22 28.51 -20.45 7.30
N GLU A 23 28.38 -20.33 8.61
CA GLU A 23 28.76 -21.39 9.55
C GLU A 23 27.51 -22.20 9.89
N ILE A 24 27.55 -23.51 9.69
CA ILE A 24 26.52 -24.46 10.11
C ILE A 24 27.20 -25.52 10.97
N GLU A 25 26.75 -25.69 12.22
CA GLU A 25 27.28 -26.72 13.16
C GLU A 25 28.81 -26.67 13.29
N GLY A 26 29.41 -25.46 13.27
CA GLY A 26 30.85 -25.23 13.39
C GLY A 26 31.65 -25.41 12.10
N ALA A 27 31.02 -25.69 10.96
CA ALA A 27 31.67 -25.83 9.67
C ALA A 27 31.30 -24.68 8.72
N GLU A 28 32.28 -24.15 7.97
CA GLU A 28 32.02 -23.18 6.91
C GLU A 28 31.42 -23.88 5.71
N GLU A 29 30.21 -23.46 5.33
CA GLU A 29 29.47 -23.97 4.19
C GLU A 29 29.23 -22.89 3.11
N THR A 30 29.18 -23.34 1.86
CA THR A 30 28.86 -22.47 0.72
C THR A 30 27.39 -22.62 0.33
N VAL A 31 26.63 -21.53 0.42
CA VAL A 31 25.20 -21.51 0.16
C VAL A 31 24.85 -20.68 -1.07
N HIS A 32 23.79 -21.06 -1.76
CA HIS A 32 23.23 -20.29 -2.85
C HIS A 32 22.27 -19.23 -2.31
N VAL A 33 22.42 -17.98 -2.77
CA VAL A 33 21.53 -16.86 -2.47
C VAL A 33 20.61 -16.64 -3.66
N LYS A 34 19.35 -16.97 -3.52
CA LYS A 34 18.36 -16.78 -4.61
C LYS A 34 18.00 -15.30 -4.83
N ASN A 35 18.22 -14.44 -3.84
CA ASN A 35 17.98 -13.01 -3.95
C ASN A 35 19.19 -12.32 -4.56
N THR A 36 19.00 -11.69 -5.73
CA THR A 36 20.06 -10.95 -6.45
C THR A 36 20.24 -9.51 -5.98
N GLY A 37 19.35 -9.01 -5.09
CA GLY A 37 19.46 -7.72 -4.44
C GLY A 37 20.72 -7.60 -3.59
N ARG A 38 21.08 -6.39 -3.20
CA ARG A 38 22.27 -6.15 -2.35
C ARG A 38 22.09 -6.76 -0.97
N CYS A 39 20.95 -6.52 -0.33
CA CYS A 39 20.61 -7.00 1.01
C CYS A 39 21.76 -6.83 2.03
N ALA A 40 22.56 -5.77 1.89
CA ALA A 40 23.75 -5.54 2.70
C ALA A 40 23.39 -5.23 4.16
N GLU A 41 22.22 -4.67 4.39
CA GLU A 41 21.65 -4.35 5.69
C GLU A 41 21.13 -5.59 6.44
N LEU A 42 20.96 -6.71 5.72
CA LEU A 42 20.49 -7.98 6.25
C LEU A 42 21.62 -8.98 6.45
N LEU A 43 22.49 -9.13 5.44
CA LEU A 43 23.57 -10.10 5.40
C LEU A 43 24.83 -9.49 6.01
N VAL A 44 24.80 -9.25 7.32
CA VAL A 44 25.93 -8.76 8.13
C VAL A 44 26.63 -9.92 8.81
N PRO A 45 27.97 -9.92 8.98
CA PRO A 45 28.68 -10.98 9.67
C PRO A 45 28.10 -11.29 11.04
N GLY A 46 27.86 -12.59 11.32
CA GLY A 46 27.24 -13.08 12.54
C GLY A 46 25.69 -13.08 12.51
N ALA A 47 25.03 -12.56 11.47
CA ALA A 47 23.57 -12.64 11.35
C ALA A 47 23.10 -14.10 11.33
N GLU A 48 22.07 -14.41 12.12
CA GLU A 48 21.40 -15.71 12.09
C GLU A 48 20.66 -15.91 10.77
N VAL A 49 20.94 -16.99 10.10
CA VAL A 49 20.36 -17.33 8.78
C VAL A 49 19.78 -18.72 8.77
N TYR A 50 18.77 -18.90 7.94
CA TYR A 50 18.05 -20.17 7.77
C TYR A 50 18.28 -20.66 6.33
N VAL A 51 18.71 -21.91 6.21
CA VAL A 51 19.04 -22.53 4.92
C VAL A 51 18.30 -23.83 4.73
N GLN A 52 17.94 -24.11 3.48
CA GLN A 52 17.30 -25.35 3.08
C GLN A 52 18.30 -26.32 2.44
N ASP A 53 18.27 -27.60 2.83
CA ASP A 53 19.03 -28.65 2.16
C ASP A 53 18.32 -29.05 0.85
N SER A 54 18.90 -28.61 -0.27
CA SER A 54 18.33 -28.84 -1.60
C SER A 54 18.72 -30.21 -2.21
N GLN A 55 19.60 -31.00 -1.58
CA GLN A 55 19.95 -32.33 -2.08
C GLN A 55 18.93 -33.38 -1.69
N GLN A 56 18.30 -33.25 -0.51
CA GLN A 56 17.25 -34.18 -0.08
C GLN A 56 15.94 -34.04 -0.84
N GLU A 57 15.65 -32.88 -1.44
CA GLU A 57 14.51 -32.74 -2.36
C GLU A 57 14.68 -33.60 -3.63
N ALA A 58 15.91 -33.73 -4.14
CA ALA A 58 16.17 -34.54 -5.34
C ALA A 58 16.04 -36.06 -5.08
N GLU A 59 16.36 -36.50 -3.87
CA GLU A 59 16.21 -37.90 -3.48
C GLU A 59 14.75 -38.31 -3.20
N GLY A 60 13.94 -37.42 -2.62
CA GLY A 60 12.51 -37.64 -2.43
C GLY A 60 11.73 -37.76 -3.75
N TRP A 61 12.10 -36.96 -4.77
CA TRP A 61 11.50 -37.03 -6.10
C TRP A 61 11.86 -38.36 -6.86
N LEU A 62 13.02 -38.92 -6.59
CA LEU A 62 13.43 -40.19 -7.20
C LEU A 62 12.71 -41.37 -6.55
N SER A 63 12.47 -41.37 -5.23
CA SER A 63 11.73 -42.42 -4.54
C SER A 63 10.24 -42.46 -4.90
N ASP A 64 9.60 -41.34 -5.09
CA ASP A 64 8.19 -41.27 -5.47
C ASP A 64 7.95 -41.64 -6.96
N ASN A 65 8.92 -41.39 -7.84
CA ASN A 65 8.85 -41.82 -9.23
C ASN A 65 9.18 -43.29 -9.46
N GLU A 66 9.98 -43.91 -8.60
CA GLU A 66 10.24 -45.37 -8.68
C GLU A 66 9.03 -46.19 -8.26
N LEU A 67 8.18 -45.69 -7.37
CA LEU A 67 6.92 -46.35 -6.98
C LEU A 67 5.81 -46.24 -8.05
N LEU A 68 5.89 -45.27 -8.98
CA LEU A 68 4.91 -45.08 -10.07
C LEU A 68 5.32 -45.73 -11.40
N GLN A 69 6.55 -46.27 -11.53
CA GLN A 69 7.03 -46.96 -12.76
C GLN A 69 6.71 -48.45 -12.83
N GLY A 70 5.93 -48.97 -11.88
CA GLY A 70 5.44 -50.38 -11.93
C GLY A 70 4.34 -50.66 -12.96
N GLU A 71 3.69 -49.65 -13.51
CA GLU A 71 2.59 -49.83 -14.47
C GLU A 71 2.62 -48.74 -15.57
N MET A 72 3.49 -48.81 -16.54
CA MET A 72 3.32 -48.30 -17.91
C MET A 72 4.60 -48.39 -18.73
N GLN A 73 4.94 -49.55 -19.22
CA GLN A 73 5.73 -49.68 -20.43
C GLN A 73 4.80 -49.51 -21.63
N MET A 74 4.93 -48.43 -22.38
CA MET A 74 4.86 -48.24 -23.83
C MET A 74 4.41 -46.80 -24.16
N ALA A 75 5.39 -45.97 -24.49
CA ALA A 75 5.35 -45.03 -25.59
C ALA A 75 6.64 -44.16 -25.57
N VAL A 76 7.67 -44.62 -26.27
CA VAL A 76 8.88 -43.87 -26.55
C VAL A 76 8.62 -42.97 -27.75
N SER A 77 8.72 -41.68 -27.59
CA SER A 77 9.19 -40.75 -28.67
C SER A 77 9.78 -39.50 -28.07
N SER A 78 11.09 -39.44 -28.16
CA SER A 78 11.99 -38.29 -28.28
C SER A 78 11.53 -36.89 -27.79
N LYS A 79 11.94 -36.50 -26.58
CA LYS A 79 12.35 -35.13 -26.23
C LYS A 79 13.61 -35.22 -25.36
N SER A 80 14.66 -34.49 -25.75
CA SER A 80 15.96 -34.48 -25.13
C SER A 80 15.89 -34.20 -23.64
N THR A 81 16.31 -35.16 -22.85
CA THR A 81 16.58 -35.00 -21.41
C THR A 81 17.78 -34.10 -21.22
N ASN A 82 17.55 -32.88 -20.77
CA ASN A 82 18.57 -32.08 -20.10
C ASN A 82 18.94 -32.81 -18.80
N ILE A 83 19.93 -33.70 -18.87
CA ILE A 83 20.57 -34.28 -17.69
C ILE A 83 21.18 -33.13 -16.89
N GLY A 84 20.58 -32.82 -15.75
CA GLY A 84 20.85 -31.66 -14.93
C GLY A 84 22.34 -31.55 -14.59
N LYS A 85 22.94 -30.38 -14.88
CA LYS A 85 24.22 -29.97 -14.29
C LYS A 85 24.08 -30.08 -12.77
N LYS A 86 24.85 -30.99 -12.14
CA LYS A 86 24.92 -31.18 -10.69
C LYS A 86 25.11 -29.81 -10.03
N ARG A 87 24.18 -29.39 -9.16
CA ARG A 87 24.28 -28.13 -8.43
C ARG A 87 25.60 -28.06 -7.68
N LYS A 88 26.23 -26.87 -7.69
CA LYS A 88 27.52 -26.65 -7.01
C LYS A 88 27.37 -26.40 -5.52
N THR A 89 26.15 -26.10 -5.05
CA THR A 89 25.82 -25.81 -3.64
C THR A 89 24.75 -26.75 -3.14
N ARG A 90 24.94 -27.24 -1.92
CA ARG A 90 23.97 -28.08 -1.21
C ARG A 90 22.82 -27.25 -0.64
N TRP A 91 23.13 -26.07 -0.14
CA TRP A 91 22.26 -25.22 0.64
C TRP A 91 21.72 -24.03 -0.15
N ASP A 92 20.46 -23.68 0.10
CA ASP A 92 19.80 -22.46 -0.36
C ASP A 92 19.50 -21.56 0.85
N LEU A 93 19.89 -20.28 0.80
CA LEU A 93 19.54 -19.29 1.81
C LEU A 93 18.06 -18.93 1.69
N ILE A 94 17.30 -19.14 2.77
CA ILE A 94 15.86 -18.93 2.78
C ILE A 94 15.47 -17.69 3.55
N ALA A 95 16.05 -17.48 4.75
CA ALA A 95 15.69 -16.34 5.59
C ALA A 95 16.88 -15.84 6.40
N VAL A 96 16.75 -14.61 6.90
CA VAL A 96 17.72 -13.97 7.79
C VAL A 96 16.97 -13.29 8.93
N ARG A 97 17.56 -13.31 10.14
CA ARG A 97 17.03 -12.59 11.29
C ARG A 97 17.69 -11.22 11.42
N LYS A 98 16.85 -10.18 11.47
CA LYS A 98 17.24 -8.79 11.73
C LYS A 98 16.53 -8.30 13.00
N GLY A 99 17.24 -8.28 14.13
CA GLY A 99 16.63 -8.05 15.44
C GLY A 99 15.55 -9.09 15.72
N ASP A 100 14.34 -8.65 16.03
CA ASP A 100 13.21 -9.54 16.31
C ASP A 100 12.46 -10.02 15.04
N ARG A 101 12.86 -9.53 13.85
CA ARG A 101 12.19 -9.89 12.59
C ARG A 101 12.91 -11.03 11.88
N LEU A 102 12.12 -11.95 11.36
CA LEU A 102 12.57 -12.94 10.39
C LEU A 102 12.14 -12.48 8.99
N ILE A 103 13.11 -12.36 8.08
CA ILE A 103 12.92 -11.85 6.72
C ILE A 103 13.21 -12.98 5.75
N ASN A 104 12.23 -13.34 4.94
CA ASN A 104 12.43 -14.33 3.88
C ASN A 104 13.23 -13.71 2.73
N MET A 105 14.25 -14.43 2.28
CA MET A 105 15.21 -13.98 1.27
C MET A 105 15.01 -14.64 -0.10
N ASP A 106 14.08 -15.58 -0.23
CA ASP A 106 13.84 -16.30 -1.47
C ASP A 106 13.04 -15.44 -2.46
N SER A 107 13.71 -14.90 -3.47
CA SER A 107 13.09 -14.04 -4.49
C SER A 107 12.13 -14.76 -5.44
N GLN A 108 12.05 -16.09 -5.39
CA GLN A 108 11.13 -16.88 -6.21
C GLN A 108 9.79 -17.15 -5.51
N ILE A 109 9.71 -16.85 -4.22
CA ILE A 109 8.54 -17.15 -3.40
C ILE A 109 7.38 -16.15 -3.60
N PRO A 110 7.59 -14.85 -3.79
CA PRO A 110 6.49 -13.91 -3.94
C PRO A 110 5.41 -14.36 -4.92
N ASN A 111 5.79 -14.74 -6.14
CA ASN A 111 4.84 -15.19 -7.16
C ASN A 111 4.08 -16.45 -6.75
N LYS A 112 4.76 -17.38 -6.09
CA LYS A 112 4.17 -18.65 -5.64
C LYS A 112 3.13 -18.42 -4.53
N ILE A 113 3.48 -17.61 -3.52
CA ILE A 113 2.55 -17.38 -2.40
C ILE A 113 1.37 -16.50 -2.79
N VAL A 114 1.53 -15.55 -3.73
CA VAL A 114 0.39 -14.81 -4.29
C VAL A 114 -0.55 -15.76 -5.04
N LYS A 115 -0.01 -16.67 -5.85
CA LYS A 115 -0.81 -17.69 -6.51
C LYS A 115 -1.56 -18.58 -5.52
N GLU A 116 -0.87 -19.15 -4.51
CA GLU A 116 -1.50 -19.97 -3.45
C GLU A 116 -2.61 -19.19 -2.71
N TRP A 117 -2.39 -17.90 -2.47
CA TRP A 117 -3.34 -17.07 -1.77
C TRP A 117 -4.59 -16.76 -2.60
N LEU A 118 -4.41 -16.54 -3.91
CA LEU A 118 -5.51 -16.39 -4.87
C LEU A 118 -6.33 -17.70 -4.98
N GLU A 119 -5.67 -18.86 -5.07
CA GLU A 119 -6.32 -20.16 -5.12
C GLU A 119 -7.17 -20.47 -3.87
N GLN A 120 -6.83 -19.85 -2.72
CA GLN A 120 -7.61 -19.96 -1.49
C GLN A 120 -8.74 -18.92 -1.41
N GLU A 121 -8.98 -18.14 -2.44
CA GLU A 121 -9.97 -17.04 -2.52
C GLU A 121 -9.90 -16.04 -1.35
N LYS A 122 -8.71 -15.86 -0.79
CA LYS A 122 -8.49 -14.99 0.39
C LYS A 122 -8.29 -13.53 0.05
N TRP A 123 -8.32 -13.17 -1.21
CA TRP A 123 -8.10 -11.77 -1.58
C TRP A 123 -9.31 -10.90 -1.27
N THR A 124 -9.13 -10.07 -0.28
CA THR A 124 -10.04 -8.98 0.06
C THR A 124 -9.30 -7.67 -0.20
N HIS A 125 -9.40 -7.14 -1.41
CA HIS A 125 -8.88 -5.81 -1.70
C HIS A 125 -9.83 -4.78 -1.10
N ASN A 126 -9.29 -3.87 -0.28
CA ASN A 126 -9.98 -2.82 0.46
C ASN A 126 -10.92 -3.27 1.60
N LEU A 127 -10.48 -2.99 2.82
CA LEU A 127 -11.26 -3.19 4.05
C LEU A 127 -12.54 -2.35 4.13
N HIS A 128 -12.79 -1.44 3.17
CA HIS A 128 -13.93 -0.51 3.21
C HIS A 128 -15.07 -0.85 2.24
N ASN A 129 -14.84 -1.66 1.20
CA ASN A 129 -15.89 -2.08 0.27
C ASN A 129 -15.86 -3.60 0.04
N GLN A 130 -16.95 -4.29 0.36
CA GLN A 130 -17.11 -5.72 0.08
C GLN A 130 -17.13 -6.06 -1.43
N SER A 131 -17.30 -5.05 -2.30
CA SER A 131 -17.37 -5.19 -3.76
C SER A 131 -16.03 -5.50 -4.43
N ASP A 132 -14.90 -5.29 -3.75
CA ASP A 132 -13.57 -5.38 -4.36
C ASP A 132 -12.89 -6.74 -4.17
N ARG A 133 -13.61 -7.71 -3.62
CA ARG A 133 -13.12 -9.09 -3.50
C ARG A 133 -13.04 -9.75 -4.87
N ILE A 134 -11.93 -10.44 -5.16
CA ILE A 134 -11.85 -11.32 -6.31
C ILE A 134 -12.49 -12.64 -5.90
N HIS A 135 -13.70 -12.88 -6.38
CA HIS A 135 -14.43 -14.13 -6.18
C HIS A 135 -14.64 -14.85 -7.50
N GLY A 136 -14.84 -16.16 -7.43
CA GLY A 136 -15.15 -16.98 -8.61
C GLY A 136 -13.99 -17.00 -9.60
N ILE A 137 -12.76 -17.19 -9.09
CA ILE A 137 -11.58 -17.37 -9.93
C ILE A 137 -11.74 -18.67 -10.72
N THR A 138 -11.70 -18.56 -12.03
CA THR A 138 -11.82 -19.70 -12.96
C THR A 138 -10.48 -20.12 -13.55
N LYS A 139 -9.50 -19.19 -13.57
CA LYS A 139 -8.17 -19.45 -14.12
C LYS A 139 -7.11 -18.58 -13.44
N ILE A 140 -5.96 -19.17 -13.14
CA ILE A 140 -4.73 -18.49 -12.74
C ILE A 140 -3.61 -19.01 -13.63
N GLN A 141 -3.00 -18.11 -14.41
CA GLN A 141 -1.91 -18.45 -15.32
C GLN A 141 -0.64 -17.68 -14.94
N PRO A 142 0.38 -18.36 -14.39
CA PRO A 142 1.69 -17.74 -14.16
C PRO A 142 2.40 -17.42 -15.48
N GLU A 143 3.30 -16.44 -15.43
CA GLU A 143 4.16 -16.02 -16.53
C GLU A 143 3.39 -15.77 -17.85
N TYR A 144 2.30 -15.02 -17.74
CA TYR A 144 1.44 -14.68 -18.86
C TYR A 144 2.14 -13.71 -19.84
N THR A 145 2.17 -14.05 -21.12
CA THR A 145 2.73 -13.20 -22.16
C THR A 145 1.71 -12.11 -22.53
N TYR A 146 2.03 -10.86 -22.21
CA TYR A 146 1.30 -9.68 -22.63
C TYR A 146 2.21 -8.81 -23.50
N GLY A 147 1.84 -8.59 -24.76
CA GLY A 147 2.67 -7.88 -25.72
C GLY A 147 4.06 -8.48 -25.88
N LYS A 148 5.09 -7.71 -25.50
CA LYS A 148 6.50 -8.13 -25.54
C LYS A 148 7.07 -8.54 -24.19
N SER A 149 6.24 -8.57 -23.15
CA SER A 149 6.67 -8.86 -21.78
C SER A 149 5.93 -10.06 -21.20
N ARG A 150 6.45 -10.56 -20.08
CA ARG A 150 5.80 -11.53 -19.23
C ARG A 150 5.35 -10.84 -17.95
N ILE A 151 4.06 -10.88 -17.72
CA ILE A 151 3.44 -10.47 -16.45
C ILE A 151 3.39 -11.69 -15.53
N ASP A 152 3.64 -11.49 -14.25
CA ASP A 152 3.81 -12.58 -13.29
C ASP A 152 2.59 -13.46 -13.16
N LEU A 153 1.37 -12.89 -13.13
CA LEU A 153 0.11 -13.64 -13.06
C LEU A 153 -0.98 -13.02 -13.93
N TYR A 154 -1.72 -13.86 -14.62
CA TYR A 154 -2.99 -13.53 -15.25
C TYR A 154 -4.11 -14.32 -14.55
N VAL A 155 -5.22 -13.64 -14.23
CA VAL A 155 -6.36 -14.21 -13.52
C VAL A 155 -7.65 -13.92 -14.27
N GLU A 156 -8.50 -14.94 -14.43
CA GLU A 156 -9.88 -14.79 -14.86
C GLU A 156 -10.80 -15.03 -13.67
N ALA A 157 -11.66 -14.07 -13.37
CA ALA A 157 -12.60 -14.13 -12.25
C ALA A 157 -13.93 -13.52 -12.67
N GLN A 158 -14.98 -14.32 -12.81
CA GLN A 158 -16.25 -13.88 -13.40
C GLN A 158 -16.01 -13.23 -14.78
N ASP A 159 -16.44 -11.99 -14.99
CA ASP A 159 -16.24 -11.25 -16.25
C ASP A 159 -14.95 -10.40 -16.25
N ARG A 160 -14.08 -10.55 -15.23
CA ARG A 160 -12.86 -9.75 -15.04
C ARG A 160 -11.64 -10.48 -15.58
N LYS A 161 -10.79 -9.77 -16.32
CA LYS A 161 -9.45 -10.18 -16.75
C LYS A 161 -8.42 -9.37 -16.01
N ILE A 162 -7.62 -9.99 -15.20
CA ILE A 162 -6.76 -9.32 -14.23
C ILE A 162 -5.29 -9.63 -14.54
N LEU A 163 -4.46 -8.61 -14.58
CA LEU A 163 -3.00 -8.73 -14.68
C LEU A 163 -2.35 -8.30 -13.36
N ILE A 164 -1.46 -9.12 -12.86
CA ILE A 164 -0.78 -8.88 -11.59
C ILE A 164 0.72 -8.99 -11.78
N GLU A 165 1.42 -7.89 -11.54
CA GLU A 165 2.88 -7.86 -11.45
C GLU A 165 3.28 -7.92 -9.98
N VAL A 166 4.03 -8.94 -9.60
CA VAL A 166 4.41 -9.22 -8.21
C VAL A 166 5.82 -8.71 -7.94
N LYS A 167 6.02 -8.02 -6.82
CA LYS A 167 7.32 -7.53 -6.37
C LYS A 167 7.61 -7.97 -4.95
N GLY A 168 8.66 -8.78 -4.76
CA GLY A 168 9.15 -9.11 -3.42
C GLY A 168 9.88 -7.92 -2.79
N VAL A 169 9.61 -7.65 -1.52
CA VAL A 169 10.19 -6.54 -0.77
C VAL A 169 10.86 -7.07 0.49
N THR A 170 12.17 -6.80 0.60
CA THR A 170 13.01 -7.19 1.74
C THR A 170 13.73 -6.01 2.39
N LEU A 171 13.79 -4.84 1.70
CA LEU A 171 14.43 -3.64 2.23
C LEU A 171 13.53 -2.99 3.26
N GLU A 172 13.99 -2.98 4.52
CA GLU A 172 13.28 -2.42 5.66
C GLU A 172 14.20 -1.57 6.51
N GLU A 173 13.72 -0.40 6.92
CA GLU A 173 14.37 0.48 7.88
C GLU A 173 13.33 1.12 8.79
N ASN A 174 13.46 0.93 10.10
CA ASN A 174 12.56 1.48 11.13
C ASN A 174 11.07 1.17 10.90
N GLY A 175 10.76 -0.01 10.37
CA GLY A 175 9.40 -0.44 10.04
C GLY A 175 8.87 0.10 8.71
N VAL A 176 9.64 0.90 7.99
CA VAL A 176 9.30 1.36 6.64
C VAL A 176 9.94 0.45 5.61
N VAL A 177 9.13 -0.07 4.70
CA VAL A 177 9.62 -0.93 3.62
C VAL A 177 9.63 -0.18 2.30
N ARG A 178 10.69 -0.43 1.50
CA ARG A 178 10.94 0.28 0.26
C ARG A 178 11.25 -0.67 -0.89
N PHE A 179 10.87 -0.25 -2.09
CA PHE A 179 11.21 -0.92 -3.35
C PHE A 179 11.47 0.15 -4.44
N PRO A 180 12.47 -0.07 -5.34
CA PRO A 180 13.40 -1.19 -5.39
C PRO A 180 14.61 -1.00 -4.45
N ASP A 181 15.32 -2.08 -4.16
CA ASP A 181 16.59 -2.07 -3.42
C ASP A 181 17.80 -1.74 -4.31
N ALA A 182 17.63 -1.83 -5.63
CA ALA A 182 18.57 -1.43 -6.68
C ALA A 182 17.80 -0.89 -7.90
N PRO A 183 18.42 -0.02 -8.74
CA PRO A 183 17.76 0.49 -9.94
C PRO A 183 17.23 -0.64 -10.83
N SER A 184 15.99 -0.52 -11.32
CA SER A 184 15.28 -1.56 -12.07
C SER A 184 14.44 -0.99 -13.21
N GLU A 185 15.07 -0.77 -14.36
CA GLU A 185 14.38 -0.37 -15.60
C GLU A 185 13.25 -1.34 -15.98
N ARG A 186 13.47 -2.64 -15.70
CA ARG A 186 12.44 -3.65 -15.93
C ARG A 186 11.19 -3.41 -15.09
N ALA A 187 11.33 -2.96 -13.84
CA ALA A 187 10.20 -2.66 -12.99
C ALA A 187 9.40 -1.47 -13.53
N VAL A 188 10.06 -0.41 -13.97
CA VAL A 188 9.44 0.76 -14.62
C VAL A 188 8.66 0.32 -15.88
N LYS A 189 9.32 -0.47 -16.76
CA LYS A 189 8.70 -0.98 -17.98
C LYS A 189 7.42 -1.76 -17.69
N HIS A 190 7.42 -2.69 -16.71
CA HIS A 190 6.25 -3.48 -16.37
C HIS A 190 5.09 -2.60 -15.82
N VAL A 191 5.40 -1.56 -15.05
CA VAL A 191 4.39 -0.61 -14.57
C VAL A 191 3.73 0.13 -15.74
N HIS A 192 4.51 0.59 -16.72
CA HIS A 192 3.96 1.22 -17.93
C HIS A 192 3.12 0.26 -18.77
N GLU A 193 3.51 -1.00 -18.88
CA GLU A 193 2.72 -2.02 -19.59
C GLU A 193 1.38 -2.29 -18.93
N LEU A 194 1.33 -2.33 -17.60
CA LEU A 194 0.05 -2.42 -16.88
C LEU A 194 -0.85 -1.21 -17.13
N LYS A 195 -0.27 0.00 -17.17
CA LYS A 195 -1.01 1.22 -17.52
C LYS A 195 -1.62 1.16 -18.93
N GLU A 196 -0.90 0.60 -19.91
CA GLU A 196 -1.44 0.39 -21.26
C GLU A 196 -2.52 -0.70 -21.30
N ALA A 197 -2.37 -1.77 -20.52
CA ALA A 197 -3.35 -2.86 -20.46
C ALA A 197 -4.72 -2.41 -19.92
N LEU A 198 -4.80 -1.38 -19.10
CA LEU A 198 -6.06 -0.78 -18.67
C LEU A 198 -6.92 -0.35 -19.88
N LYS A 199 -6.30 0.19 -20.93
CA LYS A 199 -6.98 0.66 -22.15
C LYS A 199 -7.60 -0.50 -22.96
N GLU A 200 -7.09 -1.71 -22.76
CA GLU A 200 -7.58 -2.94 -23.38
C GLU A 200 -8.63 -3.66 -22.51
N GLY A 201 -9.03 -3.05 -21.39
CA GLY A 201 -10.07 -3.57 -20.50
C GLY A 201 -9.58 -4.58 -19.46
N TYR A 202 -8.26 -4.68 -19.25
CA TYR A 202 -7.73 -5.43 -18.11
C TYR A 202 -7.85 -4.62 -16.83
N GLU A 203 -8.05 -5.30 -15.73
CA GLU A 203 -7.83 -4.78 -14.40
C GLU A 203 -6.40 -5.10 -13.98
N CYS A 204 -5.64 -4.11 -13.52
CA CYS A 204 -4.20 -4.22 -13.37
C CYS A 204 -3.74 -3.95 -11.93
N TYR A 205 -2.83 -4.79 -11.44
CA TYR A 205 -2.26 -4.69 -10.10
C TYR A 205 -0.74 -4.71 -10.12
N VAL A 206 -0.13 -3.83 -9.30
CA VAL A 206 1.23 -4.01 -8.81
C VAL A 206 1.12 -4.50 -7.36
N PHE A 207 1.54 -5.73 -7.12
CA PHE A 207 1.39 -6.42 -5.84
C PHE A 207 2.74 -6.53 -5.14
N PHE A 208 2.93 -5.76 -4.07
CA PHE A 208 4.13 -5.83 -3.25
C PHE A 208 3.96 -6.89 -2.15
N VAL A 209 4.79 -7.92 -2.20
CA VAL A 209 4.90 -8.96 -1.18
C VAL A 209 6.02 -8.58 -0.24
N ILE A 210 5.69 -8.12 0.94
CA ILE A 210 6.64 -7.75 1.98
C ILE A 210 7.02 -9.02 2.73
N GLN A 211 8.24 -9.51 2.48
CA GLN A 211 8.69 -10.83 2.95
C GLN A 211 9.07 -10.84 4.45
N MET A 212 8.34 -10.10 5.25
CA MET A 212 8.44 -10.01 6.72
C MET A 212 7.11 -9.52 7.30
N SER A 213 6.97 -9.57 8.63
CA SER A 213 5.78 -9.07 9.35
C SER A 213 6.06 -7.81 10.15
N GLY A 214 4.98 -7.14 10.58
CA GLY A 214 5.04 -6.05 11.55
C GLY A 214 5.65 -4.77 11.01
N VAL A 215 5.45 -4.47 9.74
CA VAL A 215 5.90 -3.22 9.11
C VAL A 215 4.83 -2.13 9.25
N ARG A 216 5.23 -0.88 9.10
CA ARG A 216 4.35 0.29 9.27
C ARG A 216 3.65 0.69 7.97
N TYR A 217 4.42 0.84 6.90
CA TYR A 217 3.93 1.17 5.57
C TYR A 217 4.99 0.87 4.50
N PHE A 218 4.54 0.80 3.26
CA PHE A 218 5.36 0.73 2.05
C PHE A 218 5.45 2.09 1.37
N THR A 219 6.63 2.45 0.86
CA THR A 219 6.83 3.61 -0.02
C THR A 219 7.85 3.30 -1.12
N PRO A 220 7.74 3.88 -2.33
CA PRO A 220 8.77 3.77 -3.34
C PRO A 220 10.11 4.31 -2.87
N ASN A 221 11.22 3.66 -3.25
CA ASN A 221 12.57 4.07 -2.87
C ASN A 221 13.09 5.16 -3.82
N MET A 222 12.88 6.41 -3.43
CA MET A 222 13.32 7.58 -4.21
C MET A 222 14.84 7.71 -4.29
N ASP A 223 15.57 7.30 -3.26
CA ASP A 223 17.03 7.43 -3.21
C ASP A 223 17.69 6.47 -4.20
N THR A 224 17.02 5.37 -4.50
CA THR A 224 17.55 4.32 -5.39
C THR A 224 17.06 4.47 -6.82
N HIS A 225 15.77 4.80 -7.05
CA HIS A 225 15.17 4.85 -8.39
C HIS A 225 13.95 5.79 -8.41
N PRO A 226 14.15 7.12 -8.54
CA PRO A 226 13.06 8.10 -8.59
C PRO A 226 12.06 7.83 -9.73
N GLU A 227 12.53 7.37 -10.89
CA GLU A 227 11.71 7.08 -12.07
C GLU A 227 10.68 5.98 -11.80
N PHE A 228 11.02 5.03 -10.93
CA PHE A 228 10.05 4.00 -10.51
C PHE A 228 8.90 4.59 -9.71
N LYS A 229 9.18 5.55 -8.82
CA LYS A 229 8.13 6.24 -8.05
C LYS A 229 7.17 6.98 -8.99
N GLU A 230 7.72 7.76 -9.93
CA GLU A 230 6.88 8.52 -10.86
C GLU A 230 6.03 7.59 -11.73
N ALA A 231 6.62 6.52 -12.28
CA ALA A 231 5.88 5.53 -13.05
C ALA A 231 4.75 4.87 -12.22
N LEU A 232 5.03 4.51 -10.96
CA LEU A 232 4.06 3.88 -10.07
C LEU A 232 2.92 4.83 -9.69
N LYS A 233 3.24 6.11 -9.45
CA LYS A 233 2.26 7.17 -9.21
C LYS A 233 1.34 7.38 -10.41
N GLU A 234 1.92 7.60 -11.60
CA GLU A 234 1.16 7.77 -12.83
C GLU A 234 0.25 6.56 -13.15
N ALA A 235 0.73 5.35 -12.86
CA ALA A 235 -0.04 4.14 -13.05
C ALA A 235 -1.23 4.08 -12.08
N ALA A 236 -1.01 4.44 -10.81
CA ALA A 236 -2.08 4.50 -9.80
C ALA A 236 -3.15 5.55 -10.16
N GLU A 237 -2.73 6.74 -10.60
CA GLU A 237 -3.63 7.79 -11.08
C GLU A 237 -4.44 7.37 -12.34
N ALA A 238 -3.85 6.52 -13.19
CA ALA A 238 -4.53 5.96 -14.36
C ALA A 238 -5.49 4.82 -14.02
N GLY A 239 -5.45 4.25 -12.79
CA GLY A 239 -6.33 3.19 -12.34
C GLY A 239 -5.66 1.83 -12.10
N VAL A 240 -4.34 1.72 -12.16
CA VAL A 240 -3.62 0.52 -11.71
C VAL A 240 -3.67 0.44 -10.18
N HIS A 241 -4.13 -0.67 -9.66
CA HIS A 241 -4.17 -0.90 -8.22
C HIS A 241 -2.77 -1.20 -7.67
N VAL A 242 -2.30 -0.39 -6.74
CA VAL A 242 -1.03 -0.59 -6.05
C VAL A 242 -1.31 -1.11 -4.65
N VAL A 243 -0.95 -2.36 -4.40
CA VAL A 243 -1.25 -3.03 -3.13
C VAL A 243 0.01 -3.63 -2.51
N ALA A 244 0.06 -3.64 -1.18
CA ALA A 244 1.14 -4.24 -0.43
C ALA A 244 0.57 -5.10 0.69
N TYR A 245 1.14 -6.28 0.88
CA TYR A 245 0.79 -7.21 1.96
C TYR A 245 2.04 -7.69 2.66
N ASP A 246 1.99 -7.75 3.96
CA ASP A 246 3.06 -8.36 4.73
C ASP A 246 2.92 -9.89 4.79
N CYS A 247 3.94 -10.54 5.33
CA CYS A 247 3.96 -11.98 5.43
C CYS A 247 4.24 -12.42 6.87
N SER A 248 3.50 -13.40 7.35
CA SER A 248 3.95 -14.23 8.46
C SER A 248 5.11 -15.08 7.98
N VAL A 249 6.29 -14.89 8.56
CA VAL A 249 7.51 -15.63 8.25
C VAL A 249 7.92 -16.42 9.48
N ARG A 250 8.07 -17.73 9.30
CA ARG A 250 8.66 -18.66 10.27
C ARG A 250 9.90 -19.29 9.65
N GLU A 251 10.63 -20.03 10.43
CA GLU A 251 11.86 -20.68 10.00
C GLU A 251 11.67 -21.58 8.76
N ASP A 252 10.50 -22.23 8.68
CA ASP A 252 10.13 -23.19 7.64
C ASP A 252 8.90 -22.77 6.82
N GLU A 253 8.35 -21.57 7.01
CA GLU A 253 7.12 -21.18 6.36
C GLU A 253 7.03 -19.69 6.07
N ILE A 254 6.41 -19.35 4.93
CA ILE A 254 5.97 -17.98 4.62
C ILE A 254 4.53 -18.00 4.09
N ARG A 255 3.71 -17.05 4.56
CA ARG A 255 2.32 -16.83 4.11
C ARG A 255 2.00 -15.35 4.05
N ILE A 256 1.23 -14.92 3.05
CA ILE A 256 0.63 -13.59 3.00
C ILE A 256 -0.32 -13.43 4.20
N GLN A 257 -0.28 -12.26 4.86
CA GLN A 257 -1.03 -11.97 6.08
C GLN A 257 -1.90 -10.73 5.91
N ASP A 258 -1.41 -9.57 6.31
CA ASP A 258 -2.20 -8.35 6.43
C ASP A 258 -1.86 -7.32 5.35
N PRO A 259 -2.84 -6.49 4.91
CA PRO A 259 -2.56 -5.38 4.03
C PRO A 259 -1.71 -4.33 4.73
N VAL A 260 -0.77 -3.77 4.00
CA VAL A 260 0.13 -2.72 4.45
C VAL A 260 -0.19 -1.41 3.73
N PRO A 261 -0.31 -0.27 4.44
CA PRO A 261 -0.52 1.02 3.80
C PRO A 261 0.52 1.32 2.71
N VAL A 262 0.07 1.75 1.54
CA VAL A 262 0.93 2.17 0.42
C VAL A 262 0.95 3.68 0.37
N ILE A 263 2.10 4.29 0.60
CA ILE A 263 2.28 5.75 0.64
C ILE A 263 3.16 6.15 -0.55
N LEU A 264 2.52 6.58 -1.62
CA LEU A 264 3.22 6.99 -2.85
C LEU A 264 3.78 8.41 -2.77
N GLU A 265 3.18 9.27 -1.94
CA GLU A 265 3.56 10.65 -1.77
C GLU A 265 3.63 11.05 -0.30
N ASN A 266 4.53 11.98 0.01
CA ASN A 266 4.65 12.65 1.32
C ASN A 266 4.63 11.69 2.53
N PRO A 267 5.53 10.68 2.61
CA PRO A 267 5.57 9.75 3.73
C PRO A 267 5.76 10.47 5.08
N GLU A 268 6.44 11.62 5.11
CA GLU A 268 6.61 12.44 6.30
C GLU A 268 5.26 13.01 6.81
N LEU A 269 4.38 13.40 5.89
CA LEU A 269 3.03 13.87 6.24
C LEU A 269 2.17 12.72 6.77
N TYR A 270 2.30 11.53 6.18
CA TYR A 270 1.65 10.33 6.70
C TYR A 270 2.11 10.03 8.13
N GLU A 271 3.43 10.04 8.40
CA GLU A 271 3.98 9.82 9.74
C GLU A 271 3.48 10.87 10.74
N LEU A 272 3.54 12.14 10.36
CA LEU A 272 3.01 13.23 11.19
C LEU A 272 1.54 13.00 11.54
N SER A 273 0.73 12.58 10.57
CA SER A 273 -0.70 12.34 10.79
C SER A 273 -0.96 11.22 11.79
N GLN A 274 -0.13 10.17 11.84
CA GLN A 274 -0.25 9.06 12.78
C GLN A 274 -0.06 9.49 14.25
N VAL A 275 0.66 10.59 14.47
CA VAL A 275 0.88 11.17 15.81
C VAL A 275 -0.12 12.28 16.10
N LEU A 276 -0.29 13.19 15.15
CA LEU A 276 -1.08 14.41 15.34
C LEU A 276 -2.58 14.13 15.47
N VAL A 277 -3.13 13.23 14.63
CA VAL A 277 -4.58 12.95 14.66
C VAL A 277 -5.03 12.31 15.96
N PRO A 278 -4.39 11.25 16.49
CA PRO A 278 -4.75 10.68 17.79
C PRO A 278 -4.58 11.67 18.95
N TRP A 279 -3.50 12.48 18.91
CA TRP A 279 -3.32 13.55 19.89
C TRP A 279 -4.47 14.56 19.83
N TYR A 280 -4.83 15.05 18.63
CA TYR A 280 -5.92 16.00 18.45
C TYR A 280 -7.26 15.42 18.93
N GLN A 281 -7.54 14.16 18.63
CA GLN A 281 -8.77 13.49 19.08
C GLN A 281 -8.92 13.50 20.61
N LYS A 282 -7.81 13.34 21.33
CA LYS A 282 -7.79 13.39 22.82
C LYS A 282 -7.80 14.82 23.37
N ALA A 283 -7.09 15.73 22.72
CA ALA A 283 -6.82 17.07 23.25
C ALA A 283 -7.80 18.15 22.73
N ARG A 284 -8.60 17.84 21.69
CA ARG A 284 -9.52 18.82 21.12
C ARG A 284 -10.54 19.28 22.14
N ARG A 285 -10.74 20.62 22.20
CA ARG A 285 -11.82 21.19 22.99
C ARG A 285 -13.18 20.77 22.44
N ASP A 286 -14.13 20.50 23.33
CA ASP A 286 -15.53 20.26 22.97
C ASP A 286 -16.21 21.57 22.56
N LEU A 287 -16.48 21.70 21.24
CA LEU A 287 -17.04 22.93 20.66
C LEU A 287 -18.18 22.55 19.71
N PRO A 288 -19.33 23.29 19.76
CA PRO A 288 -20.52 22.93 18.97
C PRO A 288 -20.28 22.73 17.48
N TRP A 289 -19.43 23.56 16.89
CA TRP A 289 -19.07 23.48 15.46
C TRP A 289 -18.10 22.36 15.09
N ARG A 290 -17.59 21.62 16.06
CA ARG A 290 -16.76 20.42 15.85
C ARG A 290 -17.56 19.11 15.83
N HIS A 291 -18.88 19.19 16.06
CA HIS A 291 -19.81 18.05 16.02
C HIS A 291 -20.64 18.02 14.73
N THR A 292 -20.27 18.80 13.73
CA THR A 292 -20.99 18.87 12.46
C THR A 292 -20.01 18.83 11.28
N THR A 293 -20.47 18.29 10.17
CA THR A 293 -19.82 18.36 8.85
C THR A 293 -20.54 19.30 7.90
N ASP A 294 -21.58 20.00 8.37
CA ASP A 294 -22.33 20.99 7.61
C ASP A 294 -21.44 22.20 7.32
N PRO A 295 -21.10 22.48 6.04
CA PRO A 295 -20.20 23.57 5.67
C PRO A 295 -20.74 24.95 6.09
N TYR A 296 -22.05 25.14 6.06
CA TYR A 296 -22.66 26.39 6.53
C TYR A 296 -22.38 26.64 8.02
N ARG A 297 -22.57 25.62 8.84
CA ARG A 297 -22.34 25.70 10.29
C ARG A 297 -20.88 25.92 10.63
N ILE A 298 -19.98 25.27 9.90
CA ILE A 298 -18.54 25.46 10.05
C ILE A 298 -18.16 26.87 9.63
N TRP A 299 -18.57 27.33 8.45
CA TRP A 299 -18.31 28.69 7.94
C TRP A 299 -18.75 29.78 8.92
N VAL A 300 -19.97 29.71 9.47
CA VAL A 300 -20.45 30.68 10.47
C VAL A 300 -19.51 30.71 11.68
N SER A 301 -19.06 29.57 12.18
CA SER A 301 -18.15 29.51 13.31
C SER A 301 -16.80 30.15 12.98
N GLU A 302 -16.25 29.90 11.80
CA GLU A 302 -14.96 30.46 11.36
C GLU A 302 -15.02 31.99 11.28
N ILE A 303 -16.09 32.54 10.72
CA ILE A 303 -16.26 34.01 10.68
C ILE A 303 -16.47 34.61 12.07
N MET A 304 -17.21 33.94 12.95
CA MET A 304 -17.39 34.42 14.33
C MET A 304 -16.10 34.38 15.15
N LEU A 305 -15.25 33.40 14.92
CA LEU A 305 -13.97 33.25 15.61
C LEU A 305 -12.90 34.24 15.17
N GLN A 306 -13.07 34.88 14.01
CA GLN A 306 -12.15 35.94 13.59
C GLN A 306 -12.08 37.03 14.65
N GLN A 307 -10.90 37.18 15.30
CA GLN A 307 -10.64 38.18 16.35
C GLN A 307 -11.61 38.12 17.56
N THR A 308 -12.29 37.02 17.78
CA THR A 308 -13.22 36.79 18.91
C THR A 308 -12.85 35.56 19.71
N ARG A 309 -12.85 35.67 21.05
CA ARG A 309 -12.52 34.53 21.92
C ARG A 309 -13.59 33.44 21.84
N VAL A 310 -13.15 32.18 21.82
CA VAL A 310 -14.01 30.98 21.69
C VAL A 310 -15.17 30.96 22.68
N GLU A 311 -14.92 31.28 23.95
CA GLU A 311 -15.95 31.27 24.97
C GLU A 311 -17.08 32.30 24.74
N ALA A 312 -16.73 33.46 24.17
CA ALA A 312 -17.75 34.41 23.76
C ALA A 312 -18.57 33.87 22.56
N VAL A 313 -17.89 33.29 21.55
CA VAL A 313 -18.52 32.79 20.33
C VAL A 313 -19.56 31.70 20.63
N LYS A 314 -19.34 30.81 21.61
CA LYS A 314 -20.28 29.71 21.92
C LYS A 314 -21.73 30.18 22.08
N ARG A 315 -21.96 31.26 22.83
CA ARG A 315 -23.31 31.79 23.06
C ARG A 315 -23.91 32.44 21.83
N TYR A 316 -23.09 33.20 21.08
CA TYR A 316 -23.54 33.83 19.84
C TYR A 316 -23.85 32.82 18.76
N TYR A 317 -23.00 31.80 18.61
CA TYR A 317 -23.20 30.73 17.64
C TYR A 317 -24.49 29.96 17.85
N ALA A 318 -24.79 29.54 19.10
CA ALA A 318 -26.04 28.85 19.41
C ALA A 318 -27.28 29.69 19.03
N ARG A 319 -27.32 30.94 19.46
CA ARG A 319 -28.41 31.89 19.12
C ARG A 319 -28.53 32.16 17.62
N PHE A 320 -27.40 32.29 16.93
CA PHE A 320 -27.36 32.52 15.49
C PHE A 320 -27.86 31.31 14.70
N MET A 321 -27.43 30.10 15.08
CA MET A 321 -27.89 28.86 14.44
C MET A 321 -29.36 28.57 14.70
N GLU A 322 -29.90 28.95 15.84
CA GLU A 322 -31.33 28.83 16.10
C GLU A 322 -32.15 29.76 15.21
N ALA A 323 -31.71 31.02 15.07
CA ALA A 323 -32.42 32.02 14.27
C ALA A 323 -32.23 31.88 12.76
N LEU A 324 -31.03 31.44 12.33
CA LEU A 324 -30.60 31.33 10.93
C LEU A 324 -29.95 29.97 10.70
N PRO A 325 -30.73 28.87 10.60
CA PRO A 325 -30.23 27.50 10.62
C PRO A 325 -29.51 27.07 9.32
N ASN A 326 -29.64 27.84 8.25
CA ASN A 326 -29.09 27.50 6.93
C ASN A 326 -28.80 28.74 6.08
N VAL A 327 -28.16 28.53 4.92
CA VAL A 327 -27.76 29.58 3.97
C VAL A 327 -28.99 30.42 3.52
N ASN A 328 -30.12 29.76 3.25
CA ASN A 328 -31.32 30.45 2.78
C ASN A 328 -31.87 31.42 3.84
N ALA A 329 -31.90 31.00 5.12
CA ALA A 329 -32.34 31.86 6.21
C ALA A 329 -31.40 33.08 6.36
N LEU A 330 -30.09 32.89 6.23
CA LEU A 330 -29.11 34.00 6.28
C LEU A 330 -29.23 34.94 5.09
N ALA A 331 -29.46 34.43 3.88
CA ALA A 331 -29.60 35.24 2.68
C ALA A 331 -30.80 36.18 2.74
N ASN A 332 -31.90 35.74 3.34
CA ASN A 332 -33.19 36.43 3.31
C ASN A 332 -33.53 37.20 4.59
N VAL A 333 -32.74 37.11 5.65
CA VAL A 333 -33.01 37.85 6.89
C VAL A 333 -32.86 39.36 6.68
N GLU A 334 -33.72 40.14 7.32
CA GLU A 334 -33.63 41.62 7.33
C GLU A 334 -32.32 42.06 8.04
N GLU A 335 -31.68 43.11 7.50
CA GLU A 335 -30.36 43.58 7.98
C GLU A 335 -30.42 43.96 9.48
N ASP A 336 -31.44 44.66 9.93
CA ASP A 336 -31.57 45.05 11.34
C ASP A 336 -31.61 43.84 12.26
N LYS A 337 -32.36 42.79 11.89
CA LYS A 337 -32.39 41.54 12.64
C LYS A 337 -31.05 40.82 12.62
N LEU A 338 -30.35 40.81 11.48
CA LEU A 338 -29.02 40.23 11.33
C LEU A 338 -28.02 40.92 12.23
N LEU A 339 -27.98 42.26 12.21
CA LEU A 339 -27.08 43.08 13.02
C LEU A 339 -27.38 42.89 14.53
N LYS A 340 -28.66 42.70 14.91
CA LYS A 340 -29.05 42.43 16.29
C LYS A 340 -28.54 41.07 16.77
N LEU A 341 -28.59 40.04 15.92
CA LEU A 341 -28.01 38.72 16.23
C LEU A 341 -26.49 38.76 16.40
N TRP A 342 -25.80 39.71 15.74
CA TRP A 342 -24.36 39.89 15.77
C TRP A 342 -23.88 40.89 16.84
N GLU A 343 -24.82 41.61 17.49
CA GLU A 343 -24.50 42.64 18.48
C GLU A 343 -23.65 42.08 19.61
N GLY A 344 -22.49 42.74 19.87
CA GLY A 344 -21.50 42.31 20.84
C GLY A 344 -20.29 41.53 20.29
N LEU A 345 -20.34 41.03 19.04
CA LEU A 345 -19.18 40.42 18.39
C LEU A 345 -18.26 41.45 17.70
N GLY A 346 -18.75 42.66 17.40
CA GLY A 346 -18.00 43.71 16.72
C GLY A 346 -17.74 43.37 15.23
N TYR A 347 -17.03 44.30 14.55
CA TYR A 347 -16.64 44.11 13.14
C TYR A 347 -17.80 43.68 12.23
N TYR A 348 -18.88 44.48 12.21
CA TYR A 348 -20.15 44.19 11.56
C TYR A 348 -20.05 43.91 10.06
N ASN A 349 -18.97 44.35 9.40
CA ASN A 349 -18.72 44.00 7.98
C ASN A 349 -18.56 42.50 7.77
N ARG A 350 -18.16 41.74 8.78
CA ARG A 350 -18.08 40.27 8.69
C ARG A 350 -19.46 39.67 8.40
N VAL A 351 -20.46 40.02 9.21
CA VAL A 351 -21.81 39.44 9.05
C VAL A 351 -22.52 39.99 7.80
N ARG A 352 -22.26 41.23 7.40
CA ARG A 352 -22.75 41.77 6.13
C ARG A 352 -22.15 41.05 4.93
N ASN A 353 -20.86 40.75 4.96
CA ASN A 353 -20.22 39.95 3.92
C ASN A 353 -20.74 38.51 3.90
N MET A 354 -20.97 37.92 5.07
CA MET A 354 -21.62 36.59 5.16
C MET A 354 -22.99 36.60 4.48
N GLN A 355 -23.84 37.62 4.71
CA GLN A 355 -25.13 37.71 4.05
C GLN A 355 -25.00 37.87 2.53
N LYS A 356 -24.04 38.68 2.06
CA LYS A 356 -23.75 38.80 0.61
C LYS A 356 -23.32 37.46 0.02
N ALA A 357 -22.40 36.76 0.66
CA ALA A 357 -21.97 35.43 0.24
C ALA A 357 -23.12 34.41 0.27
N ALA A 358 -23.98 34.46 1.29
CA ALA A 358 -25.17 33.61 1.34
C ALA A 358 -26.09 33.86 0.14
N ARG A 359 -26.29 35.13 -0.26
CA ARG A 359 -27.05 35.48 -1.46
C ARG A 359 -26.38 34.99 -2.75
N GLN A 360 -25.04 35.07 -2.84
CA GLN A 360 -24.30 34.46 -3.95
C GLN A 360 -24.53 32.95 -4.02
N ILE A 361 -24.44 32.25 -2.88
CA ILE A 361 -24.68 30.80 -2.83
C ILE A 361 -26.11 30.46 -3.28
N MET A 362 -27.11 31.27 -2.91
CA MET A 362 -28.48 31.06 -3.38
C MET A 362 -28.63 31.22 -4.88
N VAL A 363 -27.93 32.20 -5.49
CA VAL A 363 -28.05 32.53 -6.91
C VAL A 363 -27.17 31.62 -7.77
N ASP A 364 -25.89 31.49 -7.42
CA ASP A 364 -24.88 30.89 -8.28
C ASP A 364 -24.80 29.35 -8.08
N TYR A 365 -25.19 28.88 -6.89
CA TYR A 365 -25.07 27.47 -6.47
C TYR A 365 -26.40 26.83 -6.01
N ASN A 366 -27.53 27.43 -6.34
CA ASN A 366 -28.87 26.93 -5.97
C ASN A 366 -29.04 26.62 -4.47
N GLY A 367 -28.41 27.42 -3.59
CA GLY A 367 -28.46 27.24 -2.15
C GLY A 367 -27.61 26.08 -1.60
N THR A 368 -26.86 25.40 -2.46
CA THR A 368 -25.88 24.37 -2.06
C THR A 368 -24.51 24.99 -1.86
N PHE A 369 -23.87 24.71 -0.74
CA PHE A 369 -22.52 25.25 -0.48
C PHE A 369 -21.52 24.71 -1.51
N PRO A 370 -20.67 25.56 -2.13
CA PRO A 370 -19.68 25.12 -3.13
C PRO A 370 -18.66 24.17 -2.50
N LYS A 371 -18.01 23.34 -3.33
CA LYS A 371 -17.17 22.24 -2.87
C LYS A 371 -15.68 22.41 -3.21
N THR A 372 -15.34 23.23 -4.19
CA THR A 372 -13.95 23.48 -4.57
C THR A 372 -13.40 24.70 -3.84
N TYR A 373 -12.09 24.71 -3.63
CA TYR A 373 -11.40 25.82 -2.97
C TYR A 373 -11.62 27.14 -3.73
N GLU A 374 -11.51 27.11 -5.05
CA GLU A 374 -11.67 28.26 -5.94
C GLU A 374 -13.08 28.85 -5.86
N GLU A 375 -14.10 28.01 -5.87
CA GLU A 375 -15.50 28.42 -5.74
C GLU A 375 -15.76 29.04 -4.34
N ILE A 376 -15.26 28.43 -3.27
CA ILE A 376 -15.42 28.94 -1.91
C ILE A 376 -14.70 30.27 -1.77
N GLN A 377 -13.50 30.40 -2.32
CA GLN A 377 -12.70 31.63 -2.28
C GLN A 377 -13.36 32.78 -3.07
N SER A 378 -14.17 32.48 -4.10
CA SER A 378 -14.89 33.50 -4.88
C SER A 378 -16.02 34.18 -4.11
N LEU A 379 -16.44 33.62 -2.97
CA LEU A 379 -17.52 34.16 -2.17
C LEU A 379 -17.09 35.44 -1.43
N THR A 380 -18.00 36.41 -1.34
CA THR A 380 -17.72 37.72 -0.69
C THR A 380 -17.24 37.57 0.75
N GLY A 381 -16.04 38.07 1.03
CA GLY A 381 -15.46 38.09 2.38
C GLY A 381 -14.81 36.77 2.82
N ILE A 382 -14.62 35.82 1.92
CA ILE A 382 -13.84 34.60 2.16
C ILE A 382 -12.44 34.81 1.57
N GLY A 383 -11.43 34.72 2.40
CA GLY A 383 -10.01 34.76 2.00
C GLY A 383 -9.39 33.37 2.03
N ASN A 384 -8.11 33.29 1.60
CA ASN A 384 -7.34 32.04 1.51
C ASN A 384 -7.36 31.16 2.77
N TYR A 385 -7.44 31.79 3.95
CA TYR A 385 -7.45 31.07 5.23
C TYR A 385 -8.83 30.45 5.54
N THR A 386 -9.91 31.05 5.05
CA THR A 386 -11.29 30.61 5.37
C THR A 386 -11.85 29.66 4.31
N ALA A 387 -11.36 29.76 3.08
CA ALA A 387 -11.67 28.85 1.98
C ALA A 387 -10.92 27.51 2.14
#